data_4b2807bb5c459879df73a66a7136fd54
#
_entry.id   4b2807bb5c459879df73a66a7136fd54
#
_cell.length_a   1.000
_cell.length_b   1.000
_cell.length_c   1.000
_cell.angle_alpha   90.00
_cell.angle_beta   90.00
_cell.angle_gamma   90.00
#
_symmetry.space_group_name_H-M   'P 1'
#
loop_
_entity.id
_entity.type
_entity.pdbx_description
1 polymer ?
#
loop_
_entity_poly.entity_id
_entity_poly.type
_entity_poly.pdbx_seq_one_letter_code
_entity_poly.pdbx_strand_id
1 'polypeptide(L)' 'MERLFFVCPATRRTIDVGVVTEIGTLLRIKSEKLRTRCPACGEVHEWTVREAVLPRAA' A
#
# COMPACT_ATOMS: atom_id res chain seq x y z
N MET A 1 13.80 -4.82 4.05
CA MET A 1 12.86 -4.25 3.09
C MET A 1 11.44 -4.42 3.58
N GLU A 2 10.62 -3.43 3.31
CA GLU A 2 9.24 -3.42 3.79
C GLU A 2 8.27 -3.73 2.66
N ARG A 3 7.30 -4.56 2.94
CA ARG A 3 6.24 -4.88 2.01
C ARG A 3 5.07 -3.93 2.28
N LEU A 4 4.55 -3.32 1.24
CA LEU A 4 3.49 -2.33 1.39
C LEU A 4 2.12 -2.97 1.32
N PHE A 5 1.26 -2.59 2.26
CA PHE A 5 -0.13 -2.99 2.29
C PHE A 5 -0.98 -1.73 2.30
N PHE A 6 -2.16 -1.81 1.72
CA PHE A 6 -3.11 -0.71 1.74
C PHE A 6 -4.47 -1.24 2.16
N VAL A 7 -5.34 -0.34 2.59
CA VAL A 7 -6.70 -0.71 2.98
C VAL A 7 -7.63 -0.45 1.80
N CYS A 8 -8.35 -1.48 1.37
CA CYS A 8 -9.34 -1.35 0.32
C CYS A 8 -10.49 -0.47 0.81
N PRO A 9 -10.82 0.64 0.12
CA PRO A 9 -11.90 1.51 0.57
C PRO A 9 -13.28 0.90 0.44
N ALA A 10 -13.43 -0.11 -0.42
CA ALA A 10 -14.72 -0.77 -0.62
C ALA A 10 -15.00 -1.85 0.42
N THR A 11 -13.97 -2.66 0.76
CA THR A 11 -14.14 -3.79 1.68
C THR A 11 -13.53 -3.55 3.04
N ARG A 12 -12.68 -2.54 3.16
CA ARG A 12 -11.91 -2.21 4.35
C ARG A 12 -10.91 -3.30 4.74
N ARG A 13 -10.60 -4.17 3.80
CA ARG A 13 -9.60 -5.21 4.03
C ARG A 13 -8.21 -4.68 3.70
N THR A 14 -7.23 -5.15 4.47
CA THR A 14 -5.83 -4.87 4.17
C THR A 14 -5.41 -5.74 3.01
N ILE A 15 -4.86 -5.11 1.97
CA ILE A 15 -4.45 -5.82 0.76
C ILE A 15 -2.95 -5.68 0.55
N ASP A 16 -2.36 -6.70 -0.06
CA ASP A 16 -0.95 -6.72 -0.43
C ASP A 16 -0.86 -6.30 -1.89
N VAL A 17 -0.24 -5.15 -2.15
CA VAL A 17 -0.11 -4.64 -3.51
C VAL A 17 1.13 -5.18 -4.22
N GLY A 18 1.92 -6.02 -3.55
CA GLY A 18 3.08 -6.64 -4.17
C GLY A 18 4.30 -5.74 -4.31
N VAL A 19 4.31 -4.60 -3.64
CA VAL A 19 5.44 -3.69 -3.67
C VAL A 19 6.31 -3.89 -2.44
N VAL A 20 7.60 -4.08 -2.65
CA VAL A 20 8.58 -4.21 -1.57
C VAL A 20 9.60 -3.11 -1.75
N THR A 21 9.87 -2.35 -0.70
CA THR A 21 10.82 -1.26 -0.77
C THR A 21 11.52 -1.04 0.56
N GLU A 22 12.61 -0.30 0.54
CA GLU A 22 13.31 0.07 1.77
C GLU A 22 12.62 1.24 2.44
N ILE A 23 12.72 1.28 3.77
CA ILE A 23 12.05 2.33 4.54
C ILE A 23 12.55 3.73 4.13
N GLY A 24 13.83 3.86 3.82
CA GLY A 24 14.38 5.14 3.36
C GLY A 24 13.76 5.58 2.05
N THR A 25 13.59 4.65 1.11
CA THR A 25 12.93 4.93 -0.16
C THR A 25 11.45 5.28 0.07
N LEU A 26 10.79 4.55 0.95
CA LEU A 26 9.39 4.78 1.29
C LEU A 26 9.19 6.21 1.79
N LEU A 27 10.06 6.68 2.68
CA LEU A 27 9.98 8.03 3.22
C LEU A 27 10.19 9.09 2.14
N ARG A 28 11.00 8.79 1.12
CA ARG A 28 11.27 9.72 0.02
C ARG A 28 10.10 9.83 -0.93
N ILE A 29 9.33 8.74 -1.11
CA ILE A 29 8.24 8.71 -2.06
C ILE A 29 6.86 8.77 -1.39
N LYS A 30 6.82 9.13 -0.11
CA LYS A 30 5.57 9.10 0.66
C LYS A 30 4.46 9.97 0.08
N SER A 31 4.80 10.98 -0.71
CA SER A 31 3.82 11.85 -1.34
C SER A 31 3.42 11.36 -2.74
N GLU A 32 4.06 10.30 -3.23
CA GLU A 32 3.72 9.71 -4.51
C GLU A 32 2.43 8.91 -4.42
N LYS A 33 1.77 8.75 -5.54
CA LYS A 33 0.54 7.98 -5.60
C LYS A 33 0.79 6.62 -6.23
N LEU A 34 0.13 5.62 -5.69
CA LEU A 34 0.19 4.27 -6.23
C LEU A 34 -1.22 3.91 -6.72
N ARG A 35 -1.29 3.52 -7.98
CA ARG A 35 -2.54 3.09 -8.60
C ARG A 35 -2.41 1.63 -8.98
N THR A 36 -3.31 0.81 -8.49
CA THR A 36 -3.26 -0.61 -8.77
C THR A 36 -4.63 -1.24 -8.64
N ARG A 37 -4.79 -2.42 -9.24
CA ARG A 37 -6.03 -3.18 -9.11
C ARG A 37 -6.08 -3.80 -7.73
N CYS A 38 -7.20 -3.59 -7.05
CA CYS A 38 -7.42 -4.14 -5.73
C CYS A 38 -7.82 -5.62 -5.84
N PRO A 39 -7.06 -6.55 -5.24
CA PRO A 39 -7.43 -7.96 -5.28
C PRO A 39 -8.67 -8.29 -4.43
N ALA A 40 -9.06 -7.41 -3.54
CA ALA A 40 -10.21 -7.65 -2.67
C ALA A 40 -11.54 -7.38 -3.36
N CYS A 41 -11.60 -6.36 -4.24
CA CYS A 41 -12.85 -6.00 -4.90
C CYS A 41 -12.75 -5.98 -6.43
N GLY A 42 -11.56 -6.12 -7.00
CA GLY A 42 -11.35 -6.16 -8.44
C GLY A 42 -11.34 -4.80 -9.12
N GLU A 43 -11.53 -3.73 -8.37
CA GLU A 43 -11.52 -2.37 -8.90
C GLU A 43 -10.12 -1.77 -8.80
N VAL A 44 -9.86 -0.75 -9.63
CA VAL A 44 -8.60 -0.02 -9.56
C VAL A 44 -8.76 1.10 -8.53
N HIS A 45 -7.83 1.14 -7.58
CA HIS A 45 -7.79 2.20 -6.58
C HIS A 45 -6.46 2.93 -6.64
N GLU A 46 -6.47 4.15 -6.15
CA GLU A 46 -5.26 4.96 -6.04
C GLU A 46 -5.08 5.34 -4.58
N TRP A 47 -3.86 5.14 -4.09
CA TRP A 47 -3.50 5.53 -2.73
C TRP A 47 -2.27 6.41 -2.77
N THR A 48 -2.15 7.29 -1.79
CA THR A 48 -0.88 7.96 -1.54
C THR A 48 0.02 6.99 -0.78
N VAL A 49 1.29 6.94 -1.13
CA VAL A 49 2.22 5.96 -0.50
C VAL A 49 2.25 6.09 1.02
N ARG A 50 2.09 7.30 1.56
CA ARG A 50 2.05 7.49 3.01
C ARG A 50 0.90 6.75 3.70
N GLU A 51 -0.12 6.35 2.94
CA GLU A 51 -1.25 5.59 3.48
C GLU A 51 -0.94 4.11 3.62
N ALA A 52 0.23 3.68 3.20
CA ALA A 52 0.63 2.29 3.29
C ALA A 52 0.65 1.82 4.75
N VAL A 53 0.13 0.62 4.96
CA VAL A 53 0.19 -0.03 6.26
C VAL A 53 1.37 -0.98 6.21
N LEU A 54 2.30 -0.83 7.14
CA LEU A 54 3.46 -1.70 7.22
C LEU A 54 3.18 -2.81 8.21
N PRO A 55 3.44 -4.08 7.83
CA PRO A 55 3.28 -5.18 8.77
C PRO A 55 4.40 -5.07 9.82
N ARG A 56 4.06 -4.64 10.98
CA ARG A 56 5.02 -4.57 12.07
C ARG A 56 4.89 -5.76 12.97
N ALA A 57 6.00 -6.40 13.22
CA ALA A 57 6.07 -7.30 14.34
C ALA A 57 5.96 -6.43 15.59
N ALA A 58 4.97 -6.67 16.35
CA ALA A 58 4.74 -5.89 17.56
C ALA A 58 5.86 -6.14 18.57
#